data_c37031f0f589c4dd4cabccda9cd418a3
#
_entry.id   c37031f0f589c4dd4cabccda9cd418a3
#
_cell.length_a   1.000
_cell.length_b   1.000
_cell.length_c   1.000
_cell.angle_alpha   90.00
_cell.angle_beta   90.00
_cell.angle_gamma   90.00
#
_symmetry.space_group_name_H-M   'P 1'
#
loop_
_entity.id
_entity.type
_entity.pdbx_description
1 polymer ?
#
loop_
_entity_poly.entity_id
_entity_poly.type
_entity_poly.pdbx_seq_one_letter_code
_entity_poly.pdbx_strand_id
1 'polypeptide(L)'
;MDDFEIIDTHAHLVRTLEEEVIYFIVPGRRACNRYATPEKAISYMDGNGISKMVFLTLIPRQYRGPLVEKAKLSGLPEAQRRKEEKRIGEQIAPLMREINEWGCRVGQRFPRLVPFSSISKELGDGKAMAREVELRASQGARGIKLHPGMFSHFPDDKEMWPAYEKCQELGLPIVADSGLWPTPHVLVEYPSPVVTTEHQAVVDYAEPKNWERVLKAFPRLIVILAHLGAAWWDERVELAQKYPNVYFDTAQGFAAPDRIPYCPHRGLAEADAVRIFRKIGVERILFGSDFPGIPPQPQLEQILRMPLTDEEKRMILAENAKRLLRI
;
A
#
# COMPACT_ATOMS: atom_id res chain seq x y z
N MET A 1 -9.58 22.96 -11.14
CA MET A 1 -9.44 21.50 -11.01
C MET A 1 -10.33 20.75 -12.02
N ASP A 2 -11.19 21.46 -12.71
CA ASP A 2 -12.22 20.86 -13.58
C ASP A 2 -11.68 20.21 -14.88
N ASP A 3 -10.38 20.36 -15.17
CA ASP A 3 -9.78 19.89 -16.44
C ASP A 3 -9.14 18.49 -16.35
N PHE A 4 -9.05 17.88 -15.18
CA PHE A 4 -8.41 16.59 -14.98
C PHE A 4 -9.34 15.59 -14.28
N GLU A 5 -9.49 14.40 -14.88
CA GLU A 5 -10.05 13.26 -14.15
C GLU A 5 -9.06 12.80 -13.09
N ILE A 6 -9.55 12.43 -11.91
CA ILE A 6 -8.73 12.00 -10.79
C ILE A 6 -9.16 10.60 -10.36
N ILE A 7 -8.21 9.67 -10.36
CA ILE A 7 -8.34 8.32 -9.81
C ILE A 7 -7.29 8.17 -8.71
N ASP A 8 -7.76 8.02 -7.48
CA ASP A 8 -6.89 7.73 -6.35
C ASP A 8 -6.63 6.23 -6.28
N THR A 9 -5.40 5.78 -6.50
CA THR A 9 -5.05 4.36 -6.56
C THR A 9 -4.57 3.77 -5.25
N HIS A 10 -4.56 4.56 -4.17
CA HIS A 10 -4.09 4.10 -2.85
C HIS A 10 -4.87 4.75 -1.72
N ALA A 11 -5.90 4.07 -1.27
CA ALA A 11 -6.69 4.49 -0.11
C ALA A 11 -6.96 3.30 0.81
N HIS A 12 -7.39 3.59 2.03
CA HIS A 12 -7.81 2.59 2.99
C HIS A 12 -9.21 2.93 3.51
N LEU A 13 -10.10 1.95 3.42
CA LEU A 13 -11.44 2.07 3.97
C LEU A 13 -11.63 1.16 5.17
N VAL A 14 -12.56 1.52 6.02
CA VAL A 14 -12.91 0.79 7.25
C VAL A 14 -14.39 0.48 7.29
N ARG A 15 -14.77 -0.53 8.07
CA ARG A 15 -16.17 -0.97 8.21
C ARG A 15 -16.99 0.00 9.04
N THR A 16 -16.38 0.59 10.07
CA THR A 16 -17.04 1.51 11.02
C THR A 16 -16.11 2.67 11.39
N LEU A 17 -16.68 3.72 11.95
CA LEU A 17 -15.91 4.87 12.45
C LEU A 17 -15.02 4.50 13.65
N GLU A 18 -15.42 3.52 14.43
CA GLU A 18 -14.61 2.98 15.54
C GLU A 18 -13.35 2.29 15.01
N GLU A 19 -13.48 1.55 13.90
CA GLU A 19 -12.32 0.97 13.23
C GLU A 19 -11.40 2.05 12.66
N GLU A 20 -11.93 3.15 12.12
CA GLU A 20 -11.10 4.27 11.65
C GLU A 20 -10.21 4.81 12.76
N VAL A 21 -10.76 4.94 13.97
CA VAL A 21 -10.00 5.31 15.16
C VAL A 21 -8.87 4.33 15.43
N ILE A 22 -9.16 3.03 15.36
CA ILE A 22 -8.19 1.96 15.60
C ILE A 22 -7.08 1.96 14.54
N TYR A 23 -7.41 2.17 13.27
CA TYR A 23 -6.45 2.12 12.17
C TYR A 23 -5.50 3.31 12.11
N PHE A 24 -6.04 4.52 12.31
CA PHE A 24 -5.36 5.76 11.94
C PHE A 24 -5.07 6.69 13.12
N ILE A 25 -5.62 6.43 14.31
CA ILE A 25 -5.26 7.20 15.48
C ILE A 25 -4.00 6.61 16.10
N VAL A 26 -2.94 7.39 15.99
CA VAL A 26 -1.74 7.24 16.80
C VAL A 26 -1.89 8.18 17.99
N PRO A 27 -1.61 7.74 19.23
CA PRO A 27 -1.62 8.61 20.39
C PRO A 27 -0.83 9.89 20.12
N GLY A 28 -1.44 11.05 20.36
CA GLY A 28 -0.82 12.35 20.11
C GLY A 28 -1.05 12.95 18.70
N ARG A 29 -1.66 12.24 17.76
CA ARG A 29 -2.11 12.81 16.48
C ARG A 29 -3.57 13.23 16.53
N ARG A 30 -3.84 14.45 16.10
CA ARG A 30 -5.18 14.83 15.65
C ARG A 30 -5.35 14.21 14.29
N ALA A 31 -6.09 13.12 14.18
CA ALA A 31 -6.35 12.84 12.85
C ALA A 31 -7.25 11.81 12.44
N CYS A 32 -8.27 11.54 12.60
CA CYS A 32 -9.11 10.89 11.61
C CYS A 32 -10.21 11.87 11.25
N ASN A 33 -10.27 12.17 10.00
CA ASN A 33 -11.31 13.06 9.48
C ASN A 33 -12.69 12.40 9.51
N ARG A 34 -12.77 11.14 10.01
CA ARG A 34 -13.99 10.34 10.09
C ARG A 34 -14.67 10.15 8.73
N TYR A 35 -13.87 9.95 7.67
CA TYR A 35 -14.35 9.82 6.30
C TYR A 35 -14.09 8.45 5.68
N ALA A 36 -13.52 7.49 6.41
CA ALA A 36 -13.06 6.24 5.83
C ALA A 36 -14.12 5.14 5.71
N THR A 37 -15.37 5.36 6.13
CA THR A 37 -16.43 4.41 5.75
C THR A 37 -16.82 4.59 4.28
N PRO A 38 -17.32 3.55 3.58
CA PRO A 38 -17.63 3.64 2.16
C PRO A 38 -18.52 4.81 1.78
N GLU A 39 -19.60 5.05 2.54
CA GLU A 39 -20.55 6.15 2.28
C GLU A 39 -19.88 7.52 2.44
N LYS A 40 -19.03 7.67 3.45
CA LYS A 40 -18.29 8.92 3.67
C LYS A 40 -17.19 9.13 2.66
N ALA A 41 -16.51 8.05 2.24
CA ALA A 41 -15.52 8.11 1.18
C ALA A 41 -16.16 8.58 -0.15
N ILE A 42 -17.33 8.06 -0.51
CA ILE A 42 -18.08 8.56 -1.69
C ILE A 42 -18.38 10.05 -1.56
N SER A 43 -18.90 10.48 -0.43
CA SER A 43 -19.20 11.93 -0.21
C SER A 43 -17.93 12.78 -0.27
N TYR A 44 -16.81 12.26 0.24
CA TYR A 44 -15.50 12.92 0.14
C TYR A 44 -15.02 13.01 -1.31
N MET A 45 -15.15 11.94 -2.07
CA MET A 45 -14.81 11.90 -3.50
C MET A 45 -15.63 12.95 -4.29
N ASP A 46 -16.94 13.01 -4.03
CA ASP A 46 -17.84 14.00 -4.68
C ASP A 46 -17.40 15.43 -4.40
N GLY A 47 -17.06 15.72 -3.15
CA GLY A 47 -16.62 17.07 -2.74
C GLY A 47 -15.21 17.45 -3.26
N ASN A 48 -14.42 16.50 -3.77
CA ASN A 48 -13.04 16.73 -4.19
C ASN A 48 -12.77 16.34 -5.66
N GLY A 49 -13.79 16.04 -6.44
CA GLY A 49 -13.65 15.72 -7.87
C GLY A 49 -12.94 14.39 -8.16
N ILE A 50 -12.91 13.46 -7.20
CA ILE A 50 -12.29 12.13 -7.38
C ILE A 50 -13.31 11.21 -8.07
N SER A 51 -13.00 10.74 -9.26
CA SER A 51 -13.91 9.89 -10.05
C SER A 51 -13.97 8.46 -9.53
N LYS A 52 -12.82 7.88 -9.19
CA LYS A 52 -12.69 6.53 -8.60
C LYS A 52 -11.63 6.49 -7.52
N MET A 53 -11.77 5.54 -6.62
CA MET A 53 -10.82 5.29 -5.53
C MET A 53 -10.54 3.79 -5.42
N VAL A 54 -9.29 3.40 -5.60
CA VAL A 54 -8.82 2.05 -5.28
C VAL A 54 -8.57 1.99 -3.78
N PHE A 55 -9.27 1.12 -3.09
CA PHE A 55 -9.03 0.92 -1.67
C PHE A 55 -8.43 -0.45 -1.38
N LEU A 56 -7.42 -0.42 -0.54
CA LEU A 56 -6.57 -1.53 -0.18
C LEU A 56 -7.05 -2.05 1.17
N THR A 57 -7.64 -3.25 1.20
CA THR A 57 -8.02 -3.85 2.48
C THR A 57 -6.76 -4.12 3.30
N LEU A 58 -6.83 -3.90 4.59
CA LEU A 58 -5.71 -4.09 5.48
C LEU A 58 -6.23 -4.47 6.87
N ILE A 59 -5.50 -5.34 7.58
CA ILE A 59 -5.80 -5.62 8.98
C ILE A 59 -5.24 -4.51 9.84
N PRO A 60 -6.02 -3.96 10.81
CA PRO A 60 -5.47 -3.03 11.76
C PRO A 60 -4.31 -3.64 12.54
N ARG A 61 -3.22 -2.89 12.67
CA ARG A 61 -2.02 -3.33 13.41
C ARG A 61 -2.34 -3.76 14.84
N GLN A 62 -3.31 -3.11 15.44
CA GLN A 62 -3.76 -3.35 16.81
C GLN A 62 -4.28 -4.78 17.04
N TYR A 63 -4.64 -5.50 15.98
CA TYR A 63 -5.01 -6.92 16.11
C TYR A 63 -3.78 -7.84 16.07
N ARG A 64 -2.81 -7.57 15.21
CA ARG A 64 -1.61 -8.40 15.05
C ARG A 64 -0.49 -8.00 16.04
N GLY A 65 -0.26 -6.70 16.21
CA GLY A 65 0.85 -6.16 17.01
C GLY A 65 0.96 -6.78 18.41
N PRO A 66 -0.10 -6.77 19.21
CA PRO A 66 -0.08 -7.37 20.56
C PRO A 66 0.23 -8.87 20.56
N LEU A 67 -0.15 -9.60 19.52
CA LEU A 67 0.16 -11.04 19.41
C LEU A 67 1.65 -11.25 19.14
N VAL A 68 2.24 -10.44 18.27
CA VAL A 68 3.68 -10.47 17.96
C VAL A 68 4.50 -10.08 19.18
N GLU A 69 4.12 -9.00 19.86
CA GLU A 69 4.78 -8.53 21.08
C GLU A 69 4.76 -9.57 22.20
N LYS A 70 3.60 -10.17 22.44
CA LYS A 70 3.44 -11.25 23.42
C LYS A 70 4.29 -12.49 23.09
N ALA A 71 4.41 -12.81 21.81
CA ALA A 71 5.17 -13.98 21.34
C ALA A 71 6.69 -13.77 21.40
N LYS A 72 7.18 -12.52 21.45
CA LYS A 72 8.63 -12.18 21.48
C LYS A 72 9.41 -12.89 20.37
N LEU A 73 8.94 -12.83 19.14
CA LEU A 73 9.44 -13.63 18.02
C LEU A 73 10.95 -13.48 17.77
N SER A 74 11.50 -12.28 17.95
CA SER A 74 12.92 -11.97 17.71
C SER A 74 13.90 -12.74 18.60
N GLY A 75 13.45 -13.20 19.76
CA GLY A 75 14.28 -13.96 20.72
C GLY A 75 14.15 -15.48 20.59
N LEU A 76 13.29 -15.98 19.70
CA LEU A 76 13.00 -17.42 19.63
C LEU A 76 13.91 -18.16 18.64
N PRO A 77 14.31 -19.42 18.97
CA PRO A 77 14.87 -20.34 17.99
C PRO A 77 13.91 -20.53 16.80
N GLU A 78 14.47 -20.75 15.62
CA GLU A 78 13.70 -20.76 14.35
C GLU A 78 12.45 -21.68 14.40
N ALA A 79 12.58 -22.90 14.91
CA ALA A 79 11.46 -23.83 15.00
C ALA A 79 10.34 -23.33 15.92
N GLN A 80 10.68 -22.67 17.04
CA GLN A 80 9.70 -22.08 17.96
C GLN A 80 9.09 -20.83 17.35
N ARG A 81 9.88 -19.99 16.70
CA ARG A 81 9.40 -18.81 15.98
C ARG A 81 8.37 -19.19 14.94
N ARG A 82 8.65 -20.18 14.06
CA ARG A 82 7.69 -20.66 13.05
C ARG A 82 6.38 -21.17 13.69
N LYS A 83 6.47 -21.85 14.83
CA LYS A 83 5.27 -22.32 15.54
C LYS A 83 4.41 -21.16 16.04
N GLU A 84 5.03 -20.12 16.61
CA GLU A 84 4.32 -18.94 17.09
C GLU A 84 3.77 -18.09 15.94
N GLU A 85 4.53 -17.91 14.86
CA GLU A 85 4.05 -17.27 13.63
C GLU A 85 2.81 -17.96 13.07
N LYS A 86 2.82 -19.30 13.01
CA LYS A 86 1.64 -20.09 12.61
C LYS A 86 0.46 -19.85 13.55
N ARG A 87 0.68 -19.84 14.87
CA ARG A 87 -0.38 -19.58 15.86
C ARG A 87 -0.97 -18.16 15.72
N ILE A 88 -0.14 -17.18 15.44
CA ILE A 88 -0.58 -15.81 15.14
C ILE A 88 -1.41 -15.81 13.85
N GLY A 89 -0.94 -16.47 12.80
CA GLY A 89 -1.66 -16.60 11.55
C GLY A 89 -3.04 -17.22 11.71
N GLU A 90 -3.16 -18.31 12.48
CA GLU A 90 -4.45 -18.97 12.77
C GLU A 90 -5.48 -18.03 13.43
N GLN A 91 -5.01 -17.04 14.22
CA GLN A 91 -5.88 -16.03 14.82
C GLN A 91 -6.22 -14.88 13.87
N ILE A 92 -5.30 -14.53 12.99
CA ILE A 92 -5.42 -13.36 12.09
C ILE A 92 -6.14 -13.71 10.78
N ALA A 93 -5.94 -14.92 10.25
CA ALA A 93 -6.50 -15.33 8.96
C ALA A 93 -8.04 -15.17 8.85
N PRO A 94 -8.84 -15.52 9.86
CA PRO A 94 -10.30 -15.31 9.77
C PRO A 94 -10.67 -13.84 9.58
N LEU A 95 -10.05 -12.95 10.33
CA LEU A 95 -10.28 -11.50 10.22
C LEU A 95 -9.84 -10.97 8.86
N MET A 96 -8.69 -11.42 8.35
CA MET A 96 -8.23 -11.02 7.00
C MET A 96 -9.23 -11.41 5.93
N ARG A 97 -9.72 -12.64 5.97
CA ARG A 97 -10.74 -13.12 5.02
C ARG A 97 -12.04 -12.34 5.11
N GLU A 98 -12.48 -12.03 6.33
CA GLU A 98 -13.68 -11.22 6.57
C GLU A 98 -13.55 -9.80 6.00
N ILE A 99 -12.41 -9.14 6.22
CA ILE A 99 -12.13 -7.79 5.70
C ILE A 99 -12.02 -7.82 4.17
N ASN A 100 -11.36 -8.81 3.59
CA ASN A 100 -11.28 -8.98 2.14
C ASN A 100 -12.67 -9.18 1.52
N GLU A 101 -13.50 -10.03 2.11
CA GLU A 101 -14.88 -10.27 1.65
C GLU A 101 -15.73 -9.01 1.77
N TRP A 102 -15.62 -8.28 2.88
CA TRP A 102 -16.27 -6.98 3.04
C TRP A 102 -15.84 -6.02 1.93
N GLY A 103 -14.55 -5.94 1.63
CA GLY A 103 -14.04 -5.10 0.55
C GLY A 103 -14.68 -5.44 -0.80
N CYS A 104 -14.81 -6.72 -1.14
CA CYS A 104 -15.50 -7.14 -2.36
C CYS A 104 -16.98 -6.70 -2.37
N ARG A 105 -17.69 -6.86 -1.25
CA ARG A 105 -19.09 -6.39 -1.14
C ARG A 105 -19.20 -4.86 -1.29
N VAL A 106 -18.25 -4.10 -0.75
CA VAL A 106 -18.19 -2.65 -0.93
C VAL A 106 -18.04 -2.28 -2.40
N GLY A 107 -17.11 -2.91 -3.12
CA GLY A 107 -16.92 -2.67 -4.56
C GLY A 107 -18.18 -2.98 -5.39
N GLN A 108 -18.93 -4.04 -5.03
CA GLN A 108 -20.20 -4.39 -5.68
C GLN A 108 -21.28 -3.33 -5.42
N ARG A 109 -21.34 -2.77 -4.21
CA ARG A 109 -22.34 -1.76 -3.82
C ARG A 109 -21.99 -0.37 -4.32
N PHE A 110 -20.71 -0.03 -4.38
CA PHE A 110 -20.20 1.27 -4.77
C PHE A 110 -19.19 1.15 -5.93
N PRO A 111 -19.62 1.15 -7.20
CA PRO A 111 -18.74 0.89 -8.36
C PRO A 111 -17.56 1.86 -8.54
N ARG A 112 -17.59 3.01 -7.87
CA ARG A 112 -16.48 3.97 -7.84
C ARG A 112 -15.39 3.57 -6.83
N LEU A 113 -15.68 2.66 -5.90
CA LEU A 113 -14.75 2.10 -4.92
C LEU A 113 -14.24 0.74 -5.44
N VAL A 114 -12.97 0.68 -5.77
CA VAL A 114 -12.34 -0.49 -6.42
C VAL A 114 -11.56 -1.29 -5.38
N PRO A 115 -12.00 -2.51 -4.99
CA PRO A 115 -11.38 -3.28 -3.93
C PRO A 115 -10.09 -3.98 -4.36
N PHE A 116 -9.04 -3.86 -3.56
CA PHE A 116 -7.86 -4.71 -3.57
C PHE A 116 -7.79 -5.49 -2.27
N SER A 117 -7.65 -6.81 -2.36
CA SER A 117 -7.67 -7.71 -1.21
C SER A 117 -6.28 -7.93 -0.63
N SER A 118 -6.17 -7.93 0.70
CA SER A 118 -4.89 -8.16 1.39
C SER A 118 -4.49 -9.63 1.39
N ILE A 119 -3.21 -9.88 1.19
CA ILE A 119 -2.61 -11.22 1.28
C ILE A 119 -1.36 -11.15 2.14
N SER A 120 -1.17 -12.20 2.93
CA SER A 120 0.04 -12.44 3.71
C SER A 120 0.16 -13.90 4.12
N LYS A 121 1.30 -14.29 4.67
CA LYS A 121 1.56 -15.66 5.16
C LYS A 121 0.66 -16.08 6.31
N GLU A 122 -0.02 -15.15 6.98
CA GLU A 122 -1.04 -15.44 7.99
C GLU A 122 -2.22 -16.25 7.42
N LEU A 123 -2.52 -16.13 6.13
CA LEU A 123 -3.57 -16.92 5.47
C LEU A 123 -3.25 -18.41 5.37
N GLY A 124 -2.01 -18.82 5.61
CA GLY A 124 -1.51 -20.17 5.54
C GLY A 124 -0.43 -20.36 4.50
N ASP A 125 -0.33 -21.55 3.91
CA ASP A 125 0.66 -21.86 2.87
C ASP A 125 0.38 -21.15 1.53
N GLY A 126 1.30 -21.28 0.59
CA GLY A 126 1.19 -20.66 -0.74
C GLY A 126 -0.09 -21.06 -1.48
N LYS A 127 -0.57 -22.29 -1.30
CA LYS A 127 -1.84 -22.75 -1.91
C LYS A 127 -3.04 -22.07 -1.27
N ALA A 128 -3.01 -21.86 0.04
CA ALA A 128 -4.08 -21.14 0.74
C ALA A 128 -4.15 -19.67 0.29
N MET A 129 -2.98 -19.01 0.14
CA MET A 129 -2.90 -17.65 -0.40
C MET A 129 -3.38 -17.57 -1.85
N ALA A 130 -2.98 -18.51 -2.72
CA ALA A 130 -3.46 -18.55 -4.11
C ALA A 130 -4.98 -18.76 -4.21
N ARG A 131 -5.57 -19.61 -3.35
CA ARG A 131 -7.03 -19.77 -3.28
C ARG A 131 -7.73 -18.48 -2.83
N GLU A 132 -7.16 -17.76 -1.88
CA GLU A 132 -7.72 -16.46 -1.46
C GLU A 132 -7.70 -15.45 -2.62
N VAL A 133 -6.59 -15.35 -3.38
CA VAL A 133 -6.52 -14.52 -4.60
C VAL A 133 -7.66 -14.87 -5.57
N GLU A 134 -7.79 -16.14 -5.92
CA GLU A 134 -8.80 -16.61 -6.88
C GLU A 134 -10.22 -16.33 -6.38
N LEU A 135 -10.49 -16.61 -5.10
CA LEU A 135 -11.79 -16.34 -4.48
C LEU A 135 -12.14 -14.86 -4.52
N ARG A 136 -11.21 -13.97 -4.11
CA ARG A 136 -11.50 -12.53 -4.10
C ARG A 136 -11.62 -11.95 -5.49
N ALA A 137 -10.83 -12.43 -6.45
CA ALA A 137 -10.99 -12.08 -7.86
C ALA A 137 -12.40 -12.41 -8.37
N SER A 138 -12.91 -13.63 -8.09
CA SER A 138 -14.25 -14.04 -8.48
C SER A 138 -15.36 -13.21 -7.81
N GLN A 139 -15.07 -12.59 -6.68
CA GLN A 139 -15.98 -11.70 -5.96
C GLN A 139 -15.83 -10.21 -6.34
N GLY A 140 -14.94 -9.88 -7.28
CA GLY A 140 -14.79 -8.55 -7.82
C GLY A 140 -13.58 -7.75 -7.32
N ALA A 141 -12.65 -8.35 -6.58
CA ALA A 141 -11.36 -7.73 -6.30
C ALA A 141 -10.59 -7.48 -7.61
N ARG A 142 -10.02 -6.29 -7.74
CA ARG A 142 -9.29 -5.85 -8.95
C ARG A 142 -7.78 -5.89 -8.78
N GLY A 143 -7.30 -6.29 -7.63
CA GLY A 143 -5.88 -6.43 -7.33
C GLY A 143 -5.65 -6.91 -5.90
N ILE A 144 -4.39 -6.96 -5.52
CA ILE A 144 -3.92 -7.48 -4.25
C ILE A 144 -3.08 -6.41 -3.53
N LYS A 145 -3.27 -6.29 -2.22
CA LYS A 145 -2.41 -5.51 -1.32
C LYS A 145 -1.44 -6.44 -0.59
N LEU A 146 -0.17 -6.07 -0.62
CA LEU A 146 0.87 -6.64 0.24
C LEU A 146 1.48 -5.57 1.14
N HIS A 147 1.79 -5.95 2.35
CA HIS A 147 2.48 -5.08 3.29
C HIS A 147 3.63 -5.83 3.96
N PRO A 148 4.80 -5.96 3.26
CA PRO A 148 5.93 -6.76 3.74
C PRO A 148 6.39 -6.37 5.15
N GLY A 149 6.53 -5.08 5.43
CA GLY A 149 6.93 -4.58 6.74
C GLY A 149 5.96 -4.92 7.87
N MET A 150 4.64 -4.84 7.65
CA MET A 150 3.64 -5.17 8.66
C MET A 150 3.64 -6.66 9.02
N PHE A 151 3.84 -7.51 8.03
CA PHE A 151 3.78 -8.96 8.19
C PHE A 151 5.15 -9.62 8.32
N SER A 152 6.23 -8.83 8.32
CA SER A 152 7.61 -9.28 8.57
C SER A 152 8.06 -10.43 7.66
N HIS A 153 7.84 -10.27 6.35
CA HIS A 153 8.33 -11.23 5.35
C HIS A 153 8.88 -10.51 4.12
N PHE A 154 9.88 -11.09 3.51
CA PHE A 154 10.42 -10.58 2.25
C PHE A 154 9.48 -10.88 1.08
N PRO A 155 9.33 -9.96 0.13
CA PRO A 155 8.52 -10.20 -1.07
C PRO A 155 8.96 -11.41 -1.89
N ASP A 156 10.26 -11.72 -1.90
CA ASP A 156 10.82 -12.83 -2.65
C ASP A 156 10.75 -14.18 -1.93
N ASP A 157 10.09 -14.25 -0.77
CA ASP A 157 9.83 -15.52 -0.09
C ASP A 157 9.02 -16.45 -0.99
N LYS A 158 9.57 -17.63 -1.25
CA LYS A 158 8.96 -18.59 -2.17
C LYS A 158 7.60 -19.12 -1.72
N GLU A 159 7.27 -19.00 -0.44
CA GLU A 159 5.91 -19.30 0.04
C GLU A 159 4.85 -18.38 -0.57
N MET A 160 5.24 -17.14 -0.97
CA MET A 160 4.34 -16.19 -1.63
C MET A 160 4.14 -16.48 -3.13
N TRP A 161 5.03 -17.24 -3.75
CA TRP A 161 5.05 -17.44 -5.20
C TRP A 161 3.78 -18.02 -5.80
N PRO A 162 3.09 -19.00 -5.19
CA PRO A 162 1.82 -19.49 -5.72
C PRO A 162 0.74 -18.39 -5.82
N ALA A 163 0.75 -17.42 -4.88
CA ALA A 163 -0.15 -16.27 -4.97
C ALA A 163 0.24 -15.33 -6.11
N TYR A 164 1.54 -15.10 -6.33
CA TYR A 164 2.03 -14.28 -7.44
C TYR A 164 1.72 -14.90 -8.80
N GLU A 165 1.90 -16.21 -8.92
CA GLU A 165 1.53 -16.97 -10.12
C GLU A 165 0.03 -16.79 -10.41
N LYS A 166 -0.82 -16.95 -9.39
CA LYS A 166 -2.26 -16.75 -9.52
C LYS A 166 -2.62 -15.30 -9.89
N CYS A 167 -1.97 -14.31 -9.31
CA CYS A 167 -2.15 -12.91 -9.71
C CYS A 167 -1.76 -12.69 -11.17
N GLN A 168 -0.62 -13.23 -11.61
CA GLN A 168 -0.19 -13.15 -13.00
C GLN A 168 -1.16 -13.84 -13.98
N GLU A 169 -1.68 -15.02 -13.62
CA GLU A 169 -2.68 -15.76 -14.42
C GLU A 169 -3.95 -14.95 -14.62
N LEU A 170 -4.45 -14.33 -13.55
CA LEU A 170 -5.68 -13.54 -13.54
C LEU A 170 -5.49 -12.10 -14.02
N GLY A 171 -4.25 -11.67 -14.26
CA GLY A 171 -3.92 -10.28 -14.63
C GLY A 171 -4.22 -9.28 -13.51
N LEU A 172 -4.14 -9.71 -12.25
CA LEU A 172 -4.34 -8.86 -11.09
C LEU A 172 -3.05 -8.16 -10.69
N PRO A 173 -3.01 -6.84 -10.62
CA PRO A 173 -1.86 -6.10 -10.10
C PRO A 173 -1.72 -6.29 -8.58
N ILE A 174 -0.49 -6.15 -8.11
CA ILE A 174 -0.15 -6.13 -6.68
C ILE A 174 0.28 -4.72 -6.30
N VAL A 175 -0.38 -4.10 -5.32
CA VAL A 175 0.13 -2.90 -4.63
C VAL A 175 0.89 -3.35 -3.40
N ALA A 176 2.18 -3.10 -3.39
CA ALA A 176 3.08 -3.46 -2.31
C ALA A 176 3.52 -2.22 -1.53
N ASP A 177 3.36 -2.25 -0.22
CA ASP A 177 3.97 -1.24 0.62
C ASP A 177 5.50 -1.32 0.47
N SER A 178 6.10 -0.20 0.13
CA SER A 178 7.55 -0.03 -0.02
C SER A 178 8.00 1.33 0.53
N GLY A 179 7.23 1.88 1.45
CA GLY A 179 7.55 3.09 2.18
C GLY A 179 8.30 2.82 3.47
N LEU A 180 8.82 3.89 4.04
CA LEU A 180 9.39 3.88 5.38
C LEU A 180 8.26 4.05 6.39
N TRP A 181 7.77 2.95 6.90
CA TRP A 181 6.73 2.98 7.93
C TRP A 181 7.34 2.76 9.30
N PRO A 182 7.29 3.75 10.19
CA PRO A 182 7.57 3.49 11.59
C PRO A 182 6.48 2.59 12.16
N THR A 183 6.87 1.56 12.91
CA THR A 183 5.93 0.76 13.69
C THR A 183 5.26 1.63 14.77
N PRO A 184 4.06 1.29 15.28
CA PRO A 184 3.42 2.06 16.33
C PRO A 184 4.29 2.29 17.57
N HIS A 185 5.16 1.35 17.92
CA HIS A 185 6.12 1.50 19.02
C HIS A 185 7.14 2.60 18.75
N VAL A 186 7.55 2.74 17.51
CA VAL A 186 8.46 3.77 17.05
C VAL A 186 7.79 5.14 17.01
N LEU A 187 6.49 5.21 16.76
CA LEU A 187 5.73 6.47 16.70
C LEU A 187 5.51 7.11 18.07
N VAL A 188 5.58 6.34 19.16
CA VAL A 188 5.35 6.84 20.53
C VAL A 188 6.62 7.46 21.14
N GLU A 189 7.79 7.05 20.71
CA GLU A 189 9.06 7.42 21.35
C GLU A 189 9.93 8.42 20.56
N TYR A 190 9.46 8.96 19.42
CA TYR A 190 10.31 9.75 18.56
C TYR A 190 10.20 11.27 18.73
N PRO A 191 11.27 11.86 19.28
CA PRO A 191 11.80 13.11 18.78
C PRO A 191 13.16 12.99 18.07
N SER A 192 13.68 11.80 17.79
CA SER A 192 15.01 11.65 17.16
C SER A 192 15.18 10.35 16.36
N PRO A 193 15.95 10.34 15.28
CA PRO A 193 16.06 9.20 14.36
C PRO A 193 16.98 8.09 14.88
N VAL A 194 16.66 7.46 15.98
CA VAL A 194 17.33 6.23 16.40
C VAL A 194 16.56 5.04 15.85
N VAL A 195 17.08 4.43 14.82
CA VAL A 195 16.57 3.19 14.24
C VAL A 195 16.89 2.05 15.22
N THR A 196 15.87 1.44 15.80
CA THR A 196 16.05 0.19 16.56
C THR A 196 16.27 -0.98 15.61
N THR A 197 16.85 -2.08 16.06
CA THR A 197 17.02 -3.29 15.26
C THR A 197 15.69 -3.82 14.71
N GLU A 198 14.61 -3.72 15.45
CA GLU A 198 13.26 -4.11 15.00
C GLU A 198 12.73 -3.17 13.92
N HIS A 199 13.01 -1.90 14.03
CA HIS A 199 12.66 -0.90 13.02
C HIS A 199 13.44 -1.13 11.73
N GLN A 200 14.74 -1.41 11.83
CA GLN A 200 15.57 -1.71 10.67
C GLN A 200 15.05 -2.94 9.91
N ALA A 201 14.67 -4.00 10.61
CA ALA A 201 14.08 -5.18 9.99
C ALA A 201 12.77 -4.87 9.23
N VAL A 202 11.92 -3.99 9.76
CA VAL A 202 10.69 -3.56 9.05
C VAL A 202 11.01 -2.76 7.79
N VAL A 203 12.01 -1.90 7.86
CA VAL A 203 12.50 -1.13 6.71
C VAL A 203 13.07 -2.07 5.66
N ASP A 204 13.90 -3.02 6.05
CA ASP A 204 14.52 -3.99 5.14
C ASP A 204 13.48 -4.81 4.36
N TYR A 205 12.38 -5.21 4.96
CA TYR A 205 11.28 -5.89 4.25
C TYR A 205 10.63 -5.01 3.18
N ALA A 206 10.60 -3.70 3.37
CA ALA A 206 9.95 -2.76 2.47
C ALA A 206 10.84 -2.25 1.33
N GLU A 207 12.16 -2.53 1.36
CA GLU A 207 13.08 -2.06 0.32
C GLU A 207 12.67 -2.53 -1.08
N PRO A 208 12.63 -1.62 -2.07
CA PRO A 208 12.21 -1.96 -3.44
C PRO A 208 13.04 -3.07 -4.09
N LYS A 209 14.35 -3.14 -3.82
CA LYS A 209 15.24 -4.18 -4.38
C LYS A 209 14.80 -5.60 -4.03
N ASN A 210 14.08 -5.81 -2.94
CA ASN A 210 13.57 -7.13 -2.54
C ASN A 210 12.57 -7.70 -3.55
N TRP A 211 12.02 -6.85 -4.44
CA TRP A 211 11.13 -7.27 -5.52
C TRP A 211 11.85 -7.76 -6.77
N GLU A 212 13.16 -7.55 -6.89
CA GLU A 212 13.90 -7.87 -8.13
C GLU A 212 13.73 -9.33 -8.56
N ARG A 213 13.81 -10.27 -7.62
CA ARG A 213 13.64 -11.70 -7.93
C ARG A 213 12.21 -12.04 -8.34
N VAL A 214 11.22 -11.39 -7.76
CA VAL A 214 9.81 -11.57 -8.12
C VAL A 214 9.55 -11.01 -9.52
N LEU A 215 9.98 -9.79 -9.79
CA LEU A 215 9.82 -9.14 -11.10
C LEU A 215 10.44 -9.95 -12.23
N LYS A 216 11.60 -10.55 -11.97
CA LYS A 216 12.29 -11.44 -12.92
C LYS A 216 11.54 -12.76 -13.11
N ALA A 217 11.05 -13.38 -12.04
CA ALA A 217 10.37 -14.68 -12.09
C ALA A 217 8.96 -14.59 -12.69
N PHE A 218 8.29 -13.45 -12.52
CA PHE A 218 6.91 -13.22 -12.96
C PHE A 218 6.82 -11.99 -13.90
N PRO A 219 7.33 -12.09 -15.14
CA PRO A 219 7.49 -10.91 -16.02
C PRO A 219 6.19 -10.30 -16.53
N ARG A 220 5.05 -10.98 -16.37
CA ARG A 220 3.73 -10.44 -16.68
C ARG A 220 2.96 -9.96 -15.44
N LEU A 221 3.49 -10.21 -14.23
CA LEU A 221 2.90 -9.74 -12.99
C LEU A 221 3.13 -8.23 -12.87
N ILE A 222 2.06 -7.48 -12.74
CA ILE A 222 2.12 -6.04 -12.49
C ILE A 222 2.36 -5.82 -10.99
N VAL A 223 3.47 -5.15 -10.64
CA VAL A 223 3.79 -4.78 -9.27
C VAL A 223 3.83 -3.25 -9.16
N ILE A 224 3.03 -2.70 -8.28
CA ILE A 224 2.96 -1.27 -7.96
C ILE A 224 3.66 -1.08 -6.61
N LEU A 225 4.85 -0.50 -6.62
CA LEU A 225 5.59 -0.18 -5.41
C LEU A 225 5.11 1.16 -4.86
N ALA A 226 4.42 1.11 -3.73
CA ALA A 226 3.80 2.26 -3.12
C ALA A 226 4.79 3.26 -2.52
N HIS A 227 4.33 4.50 -2.30
CA HIS A 227 5.05 5.55 -1.58
C HIS A 227 6.35 6.00 -2.27
N LEU A 228 6.28 6.30 -3.57
CA LEU A 228 7.44 6.71 -4.38
C LEU A 228 8.21 7.89 -3.76
N GLY A 229 7.53 8.80 -3.09
CA GLY A 229 8.15 9.96 -2.46
C GLY A 229 8.95 9.68 -1.18
N ALA A 230 8.84 8.47 -0.61
CA ALA A 230 9.39 8.19 0.72
C ALA A 230 10.90 7.96 0.75
N ALA A 231 11.43 7.06 -0.07
CA ALA A 231 12.86 6.70 -0.05
C ALA A 231 13.27 5.83 -1.26
N TRP A 232 14.56 5.44 -1.28
CA TRP A 232 15.16 4.50 -2.26
C TRP A 232 14.91 4.88 -3.73
N TRP A 233 15.03 6.16 -4.05
CA TRP A 233 14.71 6.67 -5.38
C TRP A 233 15.58 6.09 -6.47
N ASP A 234 16.88 5.89 -6.21
CA ASP A 234 17.80 5.30 -7.19
C ASP A 234 17.45 3.84 -7.46
N GLU A 235 17.15 3.05 -6.42
CA GLU A 235 16.71 1.65 -6.57
C GLU A 235 15.40 1.55 -7.39
N ARG A 236 14.46 2.46 -7.15
CA ARG A 236 13.18 2.52 -7.91
C ARG A 236 13.42 2.82 -9.39
N VAL A 237 14.32 3.75 -9.68
CA VAL A 237 14.74 4.06 -11.06
C VAL A 237 15.41 2.84 -11.70
N GLU A 238 16.32 2.18 -10.98
CA GLU A 238 17.00 0.98 -11.49
C GLU A 238 16.03 -0.16 -11.78
N LEU A 239 15.07 -0.42 -10.87
CA LEU A 239 14.04 -1.43 -11.09
C LEU A 239 13.16 -1.09 -12.30
N ALA A 240 12.75 0.17 -12.45
CA ALA A 240 11.96 0.62 -13.58
C ALA A 240 12.70 0.45 -14.92
N GLN A 241 14.01 0.68 -14.95
CA GLN A 241 14.82 0.50 -16.14
C GLN A 241 15.04 -0.98 -16.53
N LYS A 242 15.10 -1.86 -15.52
CA LYS A 242 15.31 -3.30 -15.72
C LYS A 242 14.04 -4.07 -16.04
N TYR A 243 12.91 -3.68 -15.42
CA TYR A 243 11.67 -4.46 -15.42
C TYR A 243 10.49 -3.63 -15.93
N PRO A 244 9.85 -4.01 -17.05
CA PRO A 244 8.72 -3.26 -17.60
C PRO A 244 7.43 -3.43 -16.80
N ASN A 245 7.37 -4.39 -15.91
CA ASN A 245 6.19 -4.77 -15.12
C ASN A 245 6.15 -4.14 -13.71
N VAL A 246 7.08 -3.22 -13.40
CA VAL A 246 7.06 -2.44 -12.15
C VAL A 246 6.50 -1.05 -12.38
N TYR A 247 5.64 -0.61 -11.46
CA TYR A 247 4.96 0.67 -11.41
C TYR A 247 5.09 1.28 -10.02
N PHE A 248 4.68 2.54 -9.86
CA PHE A 248 4.82 3.26 -8.60
C PHE A 248 3.60 4.12 -8.34
N ASP A 249 3.23 4.31 -7.08
CA ASP A 249 2.24 5.30 -6.71
C ASP A 249 2.85 6.46 -5.90
N THR A 250 2.13 7.58 -5.87
CA THR A 250 2.54 8.79 -5.17
C THR A 250 2.00 8.88 -3.75
N ALA A 251 1.43 7.80 -3.22
CA ALA A 251 0.82 7.80 -1.89
C ALA A 251 1.76 8.35 -0.82
N GLN A 252 1.20 9.08 0.14
CA GLN A 252 1.87 9.93 1.12
C GLN A 252 2.56 11.17 0.52
N GLY A 253 2.57 11.30 -0.79
CA GLY A 253 3.07 12.45 -1.50
C GLY A 253 4.58 12.67 -1.33
N PHE A 254 5.01 13.85 -1.73
CA PHE A 254 6.36 14.36 -1.53
C PHE A 254 6.32 15.37 -0.39
N ALA A 255 5.65 15.02 0.70
CA ALA A 255 5.23 15.95 1.71
C ALA A 255 6.39 16.69 2.33
N ALA A 256 6.15 17.98 2.54
CA ALA A 256 7.02 18.80 3.36
C ALA A 256 7.12 18.20 4.78
N PRO A 257 8.29 18.21 5.40
CA PRO A 257 8.55 17.62 6.73
C PRO A 257 7.63 18.13 7.84
N ASP A 258 7.06 19.32 7.67
CA ASP A 258 6.12 19.95 8.59
C ASP A 258 4.71 19.36 8.55
N ARG A 259 4.36 18.62 7.50
CA ARG A 259 3.03 18.01 7.33
C ARG A 259 2.99 16.52 7.67
N ILE A 260 4.14 15.84 7.60
CA ILE A 260 4.28 14.46 8.06
C ILE A 260 5.44 14.42 9.08
N PRO A 261 5.20 14.81 10.34
CA PRO A 261 6.23 14.94 11.36
C PRO A 261 6.95 13.63 11.71
N TYR A 262 6.54 12.52 11.11
CA TYR A 262 7.09 11.19 11.39
C TYR A 262 7.74 10.53 10.18
N CYS A 263 7.79 11.20 9.03
CA CYS A 263 8.62 10.73 7.93
C CYS A 263 10.07 11.16 8.25
N PRO A 264 10.97 10.23 8.60
CA PRO A 264 12.37 10.56 8.88
C PRO A 264 13.10 11.05 7.64
N HIS A 265 12.46 10.98 6.48
CA HIS A 265 13.00 11.39 5.20
C HIS A 265 12.39 12.73 4.81
N ARG A 266 13.27 13.64 4.45
CA ARG A 266 12.86 14.84 3.72
C ARG A 266 12.23 14.37 2.41
N GLY A 267 10.97 14.69 2.20
CA GLY A 267 10.33 14.44 0.92
C GLY A 267 11.16 15.02 -0.22
N LEU A 268 11.03 14.46 -1.40
CA LEU A 268 11.66 15.01 -2.60
C LEU A 268 11.14 16.42 -2.86
N ALA A 269 12.06 17.34 -3.18
CA ALA A 269 11.66 18.60 -3.81
C ALA A 269 10.89 18.32 -5.12
N GLU A 270 9.90 19.15 -5.44
CA GLU A 270 9.04 18.94 -6.62
C GLU A 270 9.85 18.78 -7.93
N ALA A 271 10.93 19.54 -8.09
CA ALA A 271 11.82 19.42 -9.26
C ALA A 271 12.56 18.08 -9.31
N ASP A 272 12.98 17.56 -8.16
CA ASP A 272 13.63 16.25 -8.06
C ASP A 272 12.63 15.11 -8.32
N ALA A 273 11.40 15.25 -7.81
CA ALA A 273 10.32 14.30 -8.08
C ALA A 273 10.06 14.20 -9.59
N VAL A 274 9.92 15.31 -10.29
CA VAL A 274 9.72 15.33 -11.75
C VAL A 274 10.88 14.67 -12.49
N ARG A 275 12.12 14.94 -12.06
CA ARG A 275 13.30 14.28 -12.65
C ARG A 275 13.26 12.76 -12.47
N ILE A 276 12.81 12.28 -11.31
CA ILE A 276 12.65 10.84 -11.03
C ILE A 276 11.51 10.26 -11.84
N PHE A 277 10.37 10.94 -11.92
CA PHE A 277 9.23 10.51 -12.75
C PHE A 277 9.65 10.27 -14.19
N ARG A 278 10.41 11.20 -14.78
CA ARG A 278 10.89 11.07 -16.16
C ARG A 278 11.94 9.98 -16.33
N LYS A 279 12.76 9.70 -15.31
CA LYS A 279 13.72 8.58 -15.35
C LYS A 279 13.03 7.22 -15.24
N ILE A 280 11.94 7.13 -14.49
CA ILE A 280 11.11 5.93 -14.34
C ILE A 280 10.27 5.71 -15.60
N GLY A 281 9.77 6.79 -16.21
CA GLY A 281 8.74 6.84 -17.23
C GLY A 281 7.39 7.23 -16.59
N VAL A 282 6.86 8.38 -17.01
CA VAL A 282 5.63 8.97 -16.42
C VAL A 282 4.44 8.02 -16.57
N GLU A 283 4.42 7.22 -17.62
CA GLU A 283 3.41 6.18 -17.89
C GLU A 283 3.35 5.06 -16.84
N ARG A 284 4.30 5.04 -15.89
CA ARG A 284 4.38 4.06 -14.79
C ARG A 284 4.06 4.65 -13.43
N ILE A 285 3.71 5.93 -13.38
CA ILE A 285 3.37 6.62 -12.13
C ILE A 285 1.86 6.73 -12.00
N LEU A 286 1.34 6.40 -10.83
CA LEU A 286 -0.07 6.46 -10.49
C LEU A 286 -0.27 7.46 -9.35
N PHE A 287 -1.34 8.22 -9.40
CA PHE A 287 -1.73 9.06 -8.27
C PHE A 287 -2.31 8.16 -7.16
N GLY A 288 -1.79 8.30 -5.95
CA GLY A 288 -2.30 7.68 -4.74
C GLY A 288 -2.13 8.64 -3.57
N SER A 289 -3.03 8.59 -2.59
CA SER A 289 -3.03 9.52 -1.46
C SER A 289 -2.64 8.90 -0.12
N ASP A 290 -2.96 7.64 0.10
CA ASP A 290 -2.97 7.00 1.43
C ASP A 290 -4.10 7.53 2.33
N PHE A 291 -5.24 7.91 1.70
CA PHE A 291 -6.47 8.29 2.42
C PHE A 291 -6.92 7.16 3.37
N PRO A 292 -7.43 7.42 4.55
CA PRO A 292 -7.70 8.71 5.18
C PRO A 292 -6.53 9.22 6.04
N GLY A 293 -5.42 8.50 6.09
CA GLY A 293 -4.26 8.88 6.86
C GLY A 293 -3.70 10.24 6.40
N ILE A 294 -3.72 10.47 5.09
CA ILE A 294 -3.35 11.74 4.47
C ILE A 294 -4.48 12.17 3.51
N PRO A 295 -4.98 13.40 3.61
CA PRO A 295 -5.96 13.91 2.67
C PRO A 295 -5.41 13.93 1.24
N PRO A 296 -6.17 13.48 0.21
CA PRO A 296 -5.75 13.55 -1.19
C PRO A 296 -5.47 14.97 -1.69
N GLN A 297 -6.23 15.97 -1.22
CA GLN A 297 -6.20 17.34 -1.71
C GLN A 297 -4.79 17.98 -1.75
N PRO A 298 -4.00 18.00 -0.66
CA PRO A 298 -2.67 18.61 -0.69
C PRO A 298 -1.71 17.90 -1.64
N GLN A 299 -1.86 16.58 -1.82
CA GLN A 299 -1.02 15.78 -2.71
C GLN A 299 -1.40 16.02 -4.18
N LEU A 300 -2.70 16.13 -4.46
CA LEU A 300 -3.21 16.52 -5.77
C LEU A 300 -2.71 17.91 -6.19
N GLU A 301 -2.85 18.89 -5.29
CA GLU A 301 -2.34 20.25 -5.52
C GLU A 301 -0.84 20.24 -5.80
N GLN A 302 -0.08 19.36 -5.13
CA GLN A 302 1.34 19.22 -5.37
C GLN A 302 1.64 18.71 -6.79
N ILE A 303 0.96 17.66 -7.25
CA ILE A 303 1.11 17.16 -8.63
C ILE A 303 0.73 18.25 -9.65
N LEU A 304 -0.33 18.99 -9.39
CA LEU A 304 -0.79 20.06 -10.28
C LEU A 304 0.21 21.22 -10.39
N ARG A 305 0.96 21.53 -9.32
CA ARG A 305 2.01 22.56 -9.31
C ARG A 305 3.34 22.11 -9.91
N MET A 306 3.56 20.79 -9.99
CA MET A 306 4.83 20.28 -10.58
C MET A 306 5.02 20.76 -12.02
N PRO A 307 6.26 21.00 -12.47
CA PRO A 307 6.59 21.37 -13.85
C PRO A 307 6.47 20.16 -14.80
N LEU A 308 5.31 19.56 -14.80
CA LEU A 308 4.86 18.51 -15.70
C LEU A 308 3.98 19.12 -16.78
N THR A 309 3.98 18.53 -17.96
CA THR A 309 3.01 18.89 -19.00
C THR A 309 1.60 18.45 -18.59
N ASP A 310 0.56 19.02 -19.19
CA ASP A 310 -0.82 18.61 -18.90
C ASP A 310 -1.08 17.16 -19.29
N GLU A 311 -0.41 16.66 -20.33
CA GLU A 311 -0.46 15.24 -20.70
C GLU A 311 0.16 14.36 -19.62
N GLU A 312 1.36 14.69 -19.13
CA GLU A 312 2.00 13.97 -18.02
C GLU A 312 1.11 13.98 -16.77
N LYS A 313 0.44 15.09 -16.46
CA LYS A 313 -0.51 15.18 -15.35
C LYS A 313 -1.72 14.27 -15.54
N ARG A 314 -2.35 14.28 -16.74
CA ARG A 314 -3.46 13.36 -17.05
C ARG A 314 -3.05 11.90 -16.91
N MET A 315 -1.86 11.54 -17.38
CA MET A 315 -1.33 10.20 -17.25
C MET A 315 -1.24 9.78 -15.77
N ILE A 316 -0.62 10.60 -14.94
CA ILE A 316 -0.43 10.30 -13.50
C ILE A 316 -1.78 10.26 -12.77
N LEU A 317 -2.65 11.24 -13.04
CA LEU A 317 -3.89 11.42 -12.28
C LEU A 317 -4.98 10.38 -12.61
N ALA A 318 -5.01 9.85 -13.84
CA ALA A 318 -6.06 8.92 -14.21
C ALA A 318 -5.68 7.89 -15.29
N GLU A 319 -5.04 8.29 -16.39
CA GLU A 319 -4.96 7.43 -17.58
C GLU A 319 -4.11 6.18 -17.34
N ASN A 320 -3.03 6.30 -16.59
CA ASN A 320 -2.22 5.15 -16.21
C ASN A 320 -3.01 4.16 -15.37
N ALA A 321 -3.82 4.65 -14.42
CA ALA A 321 -4.69 3.80 -13.60
C ALA A 321 -5.74 3.09 -14.45
N LYS A 322 -6.43 3.80 -15.34
CA LYS A 322 -7.41 3.20 -16.27
C LYS A 322 -6.80 2.08 -17.10
N ARG A 323 -5.66 2.36 -17.73
CA ARG A 323 -4.96 1.38 -18.57
C ARG A 323 -4.50 0.17 -17.76
N LEU A 324 -3.87 0.40 -16.60
CA LEU A 324 -3.23 -0.65 -15.83
C LEU A 324 -4.23 -1.52 -15.08
N LEU A 325 -5.24 -0.90 -14.48
CA LEU A 325 -6.22 -1.56 -13.60
C LEU A 325 -7.50 -1.94 -14.35
N ARG A 326 -7.67 -1.50 -15.59
CA ARG A 326 -8.86 -1.71 -16.42
C ARG A 326 -10.16 -1.27 -15.71
N ILE A 327 -10.16 -0.05 -15.21
CA ILE A 327 -11.24 0.54 -14.39
C ILE A 327 -11.80 1.82 -15.01
#